data_29f040a6cfd8ca46eb4be7fc9f759c05
#
_entry.id   29f040a6cfd8ca46eb4be7fc9f759c05
#
_cell.length_a   1.000
_cell.length_b   1.000
_cell.length_c   1.000
_cell.angle_alpha   90.00
_cell.angle_beta   90.00
_cell.angle_gamma   90.00
#
_symmetry.space_group_name_H-M   'P 1'
#
loop_
_entity.id
_entity.type
_entity.pdbx_description
1 polymer ?
#
loop_
_entity_poly.entity_id
_entity_poly.type
_entity_poly.pdbx_seq_one_letter_code
_entity_poly.pdbx_strand_id
1 'polypeptide(L)'
;KIHADASKSKAVSYKRLLEIQGQLRQEVQELIELGEQADQKEVQLPVGLDIPNELALREERLVKLARAKAVLEERAKERFEAEQAEYQIKLQEREEKQRKNKYKPRGPKPKPPAPGAADKDQYNFTDPDSRIMKNSTNQGVDQHYNVQVAVDQQSLLILAPALSNHPNDKQEAEPTLDAISPKLGKPKAAALDNGYFSAANIEIFEDHQVEVYIATGREPHHKDWRTFFQELPEPPAENASPKVKMAYKLQTEIGRTIYRLRKCTVEPVIGI
;
A
#
# COMPACT_ATOMS: atom_id res chain seq x y z
N LYS A 1 5.79 9.68 0.34
CA LYS A 1 5.27 9.24 1.65
C LYS A 1 5.45 10.36 2.66
N ILE A 2 4.46 10.58 3.52
CA ILE A 2 4.50 11.54 4.63
C ILE A 2 4.34 10.78 5.95
N HIS A 3 4.98 11.29 7.01
CA HIS A 3 4.82 10.74 8.35
C HIS A 3 3.39 11.00 8.84
N ALA A 4 2.76 9.97 9.40
CA ALA A 4 1.55 10.14 10.18
C ALA A 4 1.92 10.69 11.57
N ASP A 5 1.05 11.53 12.15
CA ASP A 5 1.18 11.96 13.55
C ASP A 5 0.73 10.81 14.48
N ALA A 6 1.49 9.74 14.45
CA ALA A 6 1.18 8.48 15.10
C ALA A 6 2.38 7.93 15.87
N SER A 7 2.21 7.74 17.17
CA SER A 7 3.26 7.18 18.02
C SER A 7 3.54 5.71 17.69
N LYS A 8 4.80 5.36 17.44
CA LYS A 8 5.24 3.96 17.27
C LYS A 8 4.92 3.09 18.47
N SER A 9 5.02 3.64 19.68
CA SER A 9 4.73 2.90 20.92
C SER A 9 3.26 2.54 21.09
N LYS A 10 2.37 3.18 20.34
CA LYS A 10 0.94 2.89 20.32
C LYS A 10 0.52 1.92 19.20
N ALA A 11 1.48 1.44 18.42
CA ALA A 11 1.24 0.40 17.43
C ALA A 11 1.32 -0.99 18.09
N VAL A 12 0.32 -1.83 17.81
CA VAL A 12 0.24 -3.20 18.33
C VAL A 12 0.03 -4.16 17.17
N SER A 13 0.82 -5.24 17.11
CA SER A 13 0.63 -6.31 16.14
C SER A 13 -0.56 -7.20 16.52
N TYR A 14 -1.18 -7.84 15.53
CA TYR A 14 -2.32 -8.73 15.76
C TYR A 14 -2.01 -9.83 16.78
N LYS A 15 -0.86 -10.49 16.64
CA LYS A 15 -0.38 -11.47 17.63
C LYS A 15 -0.32 -10.88 19.04
N ARG A 16 0.35 -9.73 19.20
CA ARG A 16 0.50 -9.09 20.52
C ARG A 16 -0.83 -8.62 21.09
N LEU A 17 -1.75 -8.19 20.22
CA LEU A 17 -3.10 -7.81 20.62
C LEU A 17 -3.86 -8.99 21.24
N LEU A 18 -3.79 -10.17 20.62
CA LEU A 18 -4.42 -11.39 21.15
C LEU A 18 -3.80 -11.81 22.49
N GLU A 19 -2.48 -11.73 22.61
CA GLU A 19 -1.78 -12.01 23.88
C GLU A 19 -2.25 -11.08 25.01
N ILE A 20 -2.31 -9.76 24.74
CA ILE A 20 -2.77 -8.77 25.73
C ILE A 20 -4.23 -9.01 26.09
N GLN A 21 -5.09 -9.32 25.13
CA GLN A 21 -6.49 -9.66 25.41
C GLN A 21 -6.62 -10.88 26.33
N GLY A 22 -5.82 -11.92 26.08
CA GLY A 22 -5.78 -13.12 26.94
C GLY A 22 -5.38 -12.79 28.36
N GLN A 23 -4.27 -12.06 28.51
CA GLN A 23 -3.76 -11.63 29.83
C GLN A 23 -4.80 -10.77 30.61
N LEU A 24 -5.38 -9.78 29.94
CA LEU A 24 -6.39 -8.91 30.58
C LEU A 24 -7.64 -9.68 31.03
N ARG A 25 -8.10 -10.66 30.23
CA ARG A 25 -9.23 -11.50 30.63
C ARG A 25 -8.92 -12.34 31.86
N GLN A 26 -7.71 -12.89 31.92
CA GLN A 26 -7.26 -13.63 33.09
C GLN A 26 -7.18 -12.71 34.32
N GLU A 27 -6.59 -11.50 34.20
CA GLU A 27 -6.53 -10.53 35.28
C GLU A 27 -7.92 -10.11 35.78
N VAL A 28 -8.90 -9.93 34.87
CA VAL A 28 -10.30 -9.64 35.22
C VAL A 28 -10.89 -10.78 36.05
N GLN A 29 -10.68 -12.02 35.64
CA GLN A 29 -11.15 -13.20 36.36
C GLN A 29 -10.55 -13.28 37.78
N GLU A 30 -9.22 -13.11 37.87
CA GLU A 30 -8.50 -13.12 39.16
C GLU A 30 -8.99 -12.00 40.10
N LEU A 31 -9.29 -10.79 39.57
CA LEU A 31 -9.83 -9.69 40.38
C LEU A 31 -11.27 -9.96 40.87
N ILE A 32 -12.10 -10.60 40.04
CA ILE A 32 -13.46 -10.99 40.45
C ILE A 32 -13.38 -12.02 41.58
N GLU A 33 -12.57 -13.07 41.44
CA GLU A 33 -12.37 -14.09 42.43
C GLU A 33 -11.82 -13.51 43.76
N LEU A 34 -10.87 -12.57 43.67
CA LEU A 34 -10.35 -11.86 44.83
C LEU A 34 -11.41 -11.01 45.53
N GLY A 35 -12.27 -10.35 44.76
CA GLY A 35 -13.41 -9.57 45.29
C GLY A 35 -14.39 -10.48 46.05
N GLU A 36 -14.77 -11.61 45.48
CA GLU A 36 -15.67 -12.59 46.12
C GLU A 36 -15.09 -13.14 47.43
N GLN A 37 -13.77 -13.46 47.45
CA GLN A 37 -13.10 -13.92 48.67
C GLN A 37 -13.01 -12.84 49.74
N ALA A 38 -12.82 -11.58 49.34
CA ALA A 38 -12.82 -10.45 50.27
C ALA A 38 -14.21 -10.20 50.89
N ASP A 39 -15.27 -10.33 50.08
CA ASP A 39 -16.67 -10.20 50.56
C ASP A 39 -17.03 -11.31 51.57
N GLN A 40 -16.50 -12.51 51.35
CA GLN A 40 -16.67 -13.65 52.28
C GLN A 40 -15.77 -13.54 53.52
N LYS A 41 -14.97 -12.47 53.63
CA LYS A 41 -13.97 -12.24 54.70
C LYS A 41 -12.88 -13.29 54.83
N GLU A 42 -12.62 -14.01 53.76
CA GLU A 42 -11.55 -14.99 53.70
C GLU A 42 -10.17 -14.35 53.46
N VAL A 43 -10.16 -13.18 52.79
CA VAL A 43 -8.92 -12.45 52.42
C VAL A 43 -9.08 -10.97 52.79
N GLN A 44 -8.02 -10.39 53.40
CA GLN A 44 -7.93 -8.93 53.57
C GLN A 44 -7.26 -8.30 52.34
N LEU A 45 -7.93 -7.33 51.72
CA LEU A 45 -7.36 -6.62 50.59
C LEU A 45 -6.23 -5.68 51.04
N PRO A 46 -5.17 -5.54 50.20
CA PRO A 46 -4.12 -4.55 50.40
C PRO A 46 -4.70 -3.12 50.49
N VAL A 47 -4.09 -2.30 51.34
CA VAL A 47 -4.50 -0.88 51.45
C VAL A 47 -4.27 -0.18 50.10
N GLY A 48 -5.33 0.44 49.59
CA GLY A 48 -5.27 1.17 48.31
C GLY A 48 -5.67 0.38 47.08
N LEU A 49 -5.98 -0.91 47.19
CA LEU A 49 -6.54 -1.70 46.08
C LEU A 49 -8.07 -1.44 46.00
N ASP A 50 -8.48 -0.81 44.88
CA ASP A 50 -9.89 -0.56 44.52
C ASP A 50 -10.25 -1.52 43.37
N ILE A 51 -10.80 -2.68 43.71
CA ILE A 51 -11.15 -3.73 42.74
C ILE A 51 -12.12 -3.23 41.67
N PRO A 52 -13.23 -2.51 42.01
CA PRO A 52 -14.12 -1.94 40.99
C PRO A 52 -13.40 -1.03 39.98
N ASN A 53 -12.52 -0.16 40.44
CA ASN A 53 -11.75 0.72 39.57
C ASN A 53 -10.74 -0.06 38.69
N GLU A 54 -10.06 -1.04 39.25
CA GLU A 54 -9.14 -1.91 38.53
C GLU A 54 -9.85 -2.75 37.44
N LEU A 55 -11.06 -3.24 37.72
CA LEU A 55 -11.91 -3.92 36.74
C LEU A 55 -12.34 -2.98 35.63
N ALA A 56 -12.84 -1.79 35.95
CA ALA A 56 -13.27 -0.81 34.95
C ALA A 56 -12.15 -0.42 33.99
N LEU A 57 -10.93 -0.23 34.48
CA LEU A 57 -9.76 0.08 33.65
C LEU A 57 -9.41 -1.05 32.66
N ARG A 58 -9.51 -2.30 33.12
CA ARG A 58 -9.22 -3.48 32.27
C ARG A 58 -10.31 -3.71 31.24
N GLU A 59 -11.57 -3.54 31.62
CA GLU A 59 -12.71 -3.65 30.70
C GLU A 59 -12.66 -2.59 29.61
N GLU A 60 -12.39 -1.33 29.95
CA GLU A 60 -12.20 -0.26 28.96
C GLU A 60 -11.08 -0.60 27.97
N ARG A 61 -9.99 -1.14 28.47
CA ARG A 61 -8.87 -1.56 27.63
C ARG A 61 -9.23 -2.74 26.73
N LEU A 62 -9.98 -3.72 27.23
CA LEU A 62 -10.49 -4.84 26.45
C LEU A 62 -11.40 -4.39 25.32
N VAL A 63 -12.28 -3.40 25.56
CA VAL A 63 -13.14 -2.81 24.53
C VAL A 63 -12.32 -2.15 23.43
N LYS A 64 -11.28 -1.37 23.79
CA LYS A 64 -10.37 -0.75 22.81
C LYS A 64 -9.64 -1.79 21.96
N LEU A 65 -9.14 -2.86 22.59
CA LEU A 65 -8.48 -3.96 21.88
C LEU A 65 -9.44 -4.75 20.99
N ALA A 66 -10.69 -4.95 21.42
CA ALA A 66 -11.70 -5.62 20.62
C ALA A 66 -12.02 -4.83 19.34
N ARG A 67 -12.14 -3.50 19.44
CA ARG A 67 -12.31 -2.62 18.26
C ARG A 67 -11.12 -2.71 17.31
N ALA A 68 -9.91 -2.64 17.85
CA ALA A 68 -8.70 -2.77 17.04
C ALA A 68 -8.61 -4.13 16.32
N LYS A 69 -8.99 -5.21 17.01
CA LYS A 69 -9.07 -6.56 16.44
C LYS A 69 -10.05 -6.61 15.27
N ALA A 70 -11.28 -6.11 15.47
CA ALA A 70 -12.30 -6.11 14.42
C ALA A 70 -11.84 -5.36 13.15
N VAL A 71 -11.18 -4.20 13.32
CA VAL A 71 -10.63 -3.45 12.19
C VAL A 71 -9.54 -4.23 11.46
N LEU A 72 -8.65 -4.92 12.18
CA LEU A 72 -7.60 -5.73 11.54
C LEU A 72 -8.19 -6.94 10.79
N GLU A 73 -9.22 -7.56 11.34
CA GLU A 73 -9.90 -8.70 10.70
C GLU A 73 -10.66 -8.25 9.45
N GLU A 74 -11.32 -7.10 9.46
CA GLU A 74 -12.00 -6.55 8.28
C GLU A 74 -11.00 -6.20 7.17
N ARG A 75 -9.90 -5.52 7.49
CA ARG A 75 -8.82 -5.26 6.54
C ARG A 75 -8.20 -6.52 5.95
N ALA A 76 -8.09 -7.56 6.77
CA ALA A 76 -7.57 -8.84 6.31
C ALA A 76 -8.55 -9.53 5.35
N LYS A 77 -9.86 -9.38 5.59
CA LYS A 77 -10.91 -9.89 4.72
C LYS A 77 -10.89 -9.17 3.37
N GLU A 78 -10.88 -7.84 3.36
CA GLU A 78 -10.77 -7.04 2.12
C GLU A 78 -9.53 -7.42 1.31
N ARG A 79 -8.38 -7.52 1.99
CA ARG A 79 -7.12 -7.96 1.38
C ARG A 79 -7.23 -9.36 0.77
N PHE A 80 -7.82 -10.29 1.51
CA PHE A 80 -7.99 -11.67 1.04
C PHE A 80 -8.88 -11.74 -0.20
N GLU A 81 -9.98 -10.99 -0.24
CA GLU A 81 -10.89 -10.91 -1.40
C GLU A 81 -10.16 -10.38 -2.64
N ALA A 82 -9.38 -9.31 -2.49
CA ALA A 82 -8.58 -8.73 -3.57
C ALA A 82 -7.48 -9.70 -4.06
N GLU A 83 -6.72 -10.29 -3.15
CA GLU A 83 -5.68 -11.27 -3.47
C GLU A 83 -6.25 -12.55 -4.10
N GLN A 84 -7.45 -12.95 -3.70
CA GLN A 84 -8.15 -14.11 -4.27
C GLN A 84 -8.56 -13.85 -5.72
N ALA A 85 -9.07 -12.67 -6.01
CA ALA A 85 -9.38 -12.27 -7.39
C ALA A 85 -8.12 -12.26 -8.27
N GLU A 86 -7.03 -11.64 -7.80
CA GLU A 86 -5.75 -11.67 -8.51
C GLU A 86 -5.20 -13.10 -8.72
N TYR A 87 -5.35 -13.94 -7.71
CA TYR A 87 -4.91 -15.34 -7.79
C TYR A 87 -5.65 -16.10 -8.89
N GLN A 88 -6.98 -15.92 -9.00
CA GLN A 88 -7.78 -16.54 -10.05
C GLN A 88 -7.35 -16.06 -11.45
N ILE A 89 -7.13 -14.77 -11.63
CA ILE A 89 -6.64 -14.20 -12.89
C ILE A 89 -5.28 -14.84 -13.27
N LYS A 90 -4.34 -14.90 -12.33
CA LYS A 90 -3.01 -15.49 -12.56
C LYS A 90 -3.09 -16.98 -12.90
N LEU A 91 -4.05 -17.72 -12.35
CA LEU A 91 -4.29 -19.13 -12.71
C LEU A 91 -4.82 -19.25 -14.13
N GLN A 92 -5.83 -18.46 -14.50
CA GLN A 92 -6.40 -18.45 -15.85
C GLN A 92 -5.35 -18.10 -16.90
N GLU A 93 -4.58 -17.02 -16.70
CA GLU A 93 -3.49 -16.68 -17.60
C GLU A 93 -2.46 -17.80 -17.77
N ARG A 94 -2.14 -18.49 -16.66
CA ARG A 94 -1.20 -19.61 -16.70
C ARG A 94 -1.73 -20.79 -17.49
N GLU A 95 -3.02 -21.11 -17.34
CA GLU A 95 -3.69 -22.15 -18.11
C GLU A 95 -3.77 -21.80 -19.59
N GLU A 96 -4.10 -20.57 -19.93
CA GLU A 96 -4.12 -20.10 -21.31
C GLU A 96 -2.74 -20.18 -21.96
N LYS A 97 -1.68 -19.74 -21.27
CA LYS A 97 -0.29 -19.86 -21.74
C LYS A 97 0.09 -21.34 -21.95
N GLN A 98 -0.38 -22.24 -21.08
CA GLN A 98 -0.14 -23.69 -21.25
C GLN A 98 -0.88 -24.24 -22.45
N ARG A 99 -2.14 -23.83 -22.69
CA ARG A 99 -2.92 -24.24 -23.88
C ARG A 99 -2.28 -23.75 -25.18
N LYS A 100 -1.88 -22.48 -25.23
CA LYS A 100 -1.26 -21.87 -26.42
C LYS A 100 0.09 -22.49 -26.77
N ASN A 101 0.92 -22.76 -25.79
CA ASN A 101 2.32 -23.19 -25.99
C ASN A 101 2.51 -24.71 -25.93
N LYS A 102 1.47 -25.51 -25.61
CA LYS A 102 1.50 -26.97 -25.43
C LYS A 102 2.51 -27.52 -24.42
N TYR A 103 3.15 -26.67 -23.60
CA TYR A 103 4.05 -27.05 -22.52
C TYR A 103 3.78 -26.26 -21.25
N LYS A 104 4.19 -26.82 -20.10
CA LYS A 104 3.98 -26.19 -18.79
C LYS A 104 4.75 -24.87 -18.71
N PRO A 105 4.10 -23.74 -18.33
CA PRO A 105 4.78 -22.47 -18.12
C PRO A 105 5.90 -22.61 -17.10
N ARG A 106 7.07 -22.02 -17.40
CA ARG A 106 8.20 -21.99 -16.48
C ARG A 106 7.89 -21.10 -15.27
N GLY A 107 8.49 -21.44 -14.12
CA GLY A 107 8.35 -20.69 -12.88
C GLY A 107 7.41 -21.34 -11.85
N PRO A 108 7.45 -20.90 -10.58
CA PRO A 108 6.63 -21.43 -9.50
C PRO A 108 5.15 -21.20 -9.78
N LYS A 109 4.30 -22.09 -9.24
CA LYS A 109 2.85 -21.89 -9.28
C LYS A 109 2.48 -20.71 -8.38
N PRO A 110 1.46 -19.89 -8.74
CA PRO A 110 0.89 -18.91 -7.85
C PRO A 110 0.54 -19.56 -6.51
N LYS A 111 0.82 -18.89 -5.40
CA LYS A 111 0.40 -19.36 -4.08
C LYS A 111 -0.99 -18.81 -3.78
N PRO A 112 -1.89 -19.62 -3.23
CA PRO A 112 -3.19 -19.13 -2.79
C PRO A 112 -3.00 -18.10 -1.66
N PRO A 113 -3.84 -17.08 -1.57
CA PRO A 113 -3.82 -16.14 -0.46
C PRO A 113 -4.20 -16.83 0.86
N ALA A 114 -3.68 -16.31 1.96
CA ALA A 114 -4.00 -16.82 3.29
C ALA A 114 -5.16 -16.00 3.88
N PRO A 115 -6.23 -16.66 4.38
CA PRO A 115 -7.34 -15.95 5.00
C PRO A 115 -6.95 -15.41 6.38
N GLY A 116 -7.63 -14.33 6.80
CA GLY A 116 -7.53 -13.76 8.12
C GLY A 116 -6.35 -12.81 8.32
N ALA A 117 -6.31 -12.19 9.51
CA ALA A 117 -5.26 -11.26 9.89
C ALA A 117 -3.94 -12.01 10.15
N ALA A 118 -2.86 -11.49 9.59
CA ALA A 118 -1.53 -12.02 9.84
C ALA A 118 -0.99 -11.52 11.19
N ASP A 119 -0.16 -12.31 11.84
CA ASP A 119 0.48 -11.98 13.13
C ASP A 119 1.17 -10.62 13.14
N LYS A 120 1.71 -10.20 11.99
CA LYS A 120 2.43 -8.94 11.81
C LYS A 120 1.54 -7.75 11.44
N ASP A 121 0.25 -7.98 11.15
CA ASP A 121 -0.68 -6.88 10.85
C ASP A 121 -0.77 -5.97 12.06
N GLN A 122 -0.75 -4.66 11.85
CA GLN A 122 -0.64 -3.70 12.94
C GLN A 122 -1.80 -2.72 12.95
N TYR A 123 -2.18 -2.35 14.16
CA TYR A 123 -3.13 -1.28 14.47
C TYR A 123 -2.44 -0.22 15.32
N ASN A 124 -2.58 1.04 14.96
CA ASN A 124 -2.08 2.14 15.77
C ASN A 124 -3.25 2.81 16.49
N PHE A 125 -3.15 2.93 17.82
CA PHE A 125 -4.22 3.53 18.63
C PHE A 125 -4.27 5.06 18.56
N THR A 126 -3.22 5.72 18.09
CA THR A 126 -3.20 7.17 17.87
C THR A 126 -3.83 7.52 16.53
N ASP A 127 -3.46 6.77 15.48
CA ASP A 127 -3.95 6.97 14.12
C ASP A 127 -4.22 5.60 13.48
N PRO A 128 -5.46 5.12 13.55
CA PRO A 128 -5.83 3.80 13.01
C PRO A 128 -5.63 3.65 11.51
N ASP A 129 -5.71 4.74 10.75
CA ASP A 129 -5.64 4.71 9.29
C ASP A 129 -4.22 4.74 8.75
N SER A 130 -3.26 5.16 9.57
CA SER A 130 -1.85 5.09 9.20
C SER A 130 -1.38 3.65 8.99
N ARG A 131 -0.35 3.48 8.17
CA ARG A 131 0.27 2.17 7.90
C ARG A 131 1.77 2.23 8.09
N ILE A 132 2.32 1.11 8.57
CA ILE A 132 3.76 0.92 8.55
C ILE A 132 4.25 0.86 7.11
N MET A 133 5.11 1.81 6.76
CA MET A 133 5.76 1.85 5.47
C MET A 133 7.27 2.07 5.64
N LYS A 134 8.04 1.59 4.67
CA LYS A 134 9.48 1.82 4.63
C LYS A 134 9.77 3.29 4.34
N ASN A 135 10.69 3.88 5.10
CA ASN A 135 11.14 5.24 4.88
C ASN A 135 11.83 5.39 3.52
N SER A 136 11.68 6.54 2.87
CA SER A 136 12.33 6.85 1.59
C SER A 136 13.85 6.79 1.68
N THR A 137 14.42 7.12 2.83
CA THR A 137 15.86 7.12 3.13
C THR A 137 16.42 5.74 3.49
N ASN A 138 15.63 4.66 3.43
CA ASN A 138 15.99 3.30 3.88
C ASN A 138 16.38 3.17 5.37
N GLN A 139 16.06 4.14 6.18
CA GLN A 139 16.38 4.17 7.62
C GLN A 139 15.24 3.63 8.49
N GLY A 140 14.73 2.45 8.16
CA GLY A 140 13.70 1.78 8.95
C GLY A 140 12.28 1.93 8.40
N VAL A 141 11.31 1.72 9.28
CA VAL A 141 9.88 1.77 8.99
C VAL A 141 9.18 2.67 10.00
N ASP A 142 8.20 3.41 9.54
CA ASP A 142 7.38 4.31 10.36
C ASP A 142 5.91 4.27 9.93
N GLN A 143 5.05 4.89 10.75
CA GLN A 143 3.66 5.13 10.38
C GLN A 143 3.61 6.25 9.34
N HIS A 144 3.04 5.94 8.18
CA HIS A 144 3.00 6.84 7.03
C HIS A 144 1.65 6.78 6.31
N TYR A 145 1.45 7.81 5.51
CA TYR A 145 0.53 7.83 4.39
C TYR A 145 1.31 7.92 3.07
N ASN A 146 0.72 7.39 2.02
CA ASN A 146 1.21 7.52 0.66
C ASN A 146 0.52 8.71 -0.01
N VAL A 147 1.29 9.75 -0.34
CA VAL A 147 0.79 10.94 -1.02
C VAL A 147 1.12 10.82 -2.49
N GLN A 148 0.12 11.03 -3.31
CA GLN A 148 0.23 11.14 -4.75
C GLN A 148 -0.09 12.56 -5.18
N VAL A 149 0.61 13.04 -6.19
CA VAL A 149 0.42 14.41 -6.69
C VAL A 149 0.47 14.40 -8.20
N ALA A 150 -0.60 14.86 -8.85
CA ALA A 150 -0.59 15.16 -10.27
C ALA A 150 -0.16 16.61 -10.46
N VAL A 151 0.86 16.83 -11.28
CA VAL A 151 1.43 18.15 -11.55
C VAL A 151 1.43 18.42 -13.06
N ASP A 152 0.95 19.57 -13.45
CA ASP A 152 1.02 20.00 -14.85
C ASP A 152 2.46 20.39 -15.22
N GLN A 153 2.95 19.88 -16.36
CA GLN A 153 4.31 20.08 -16.81
C GLN A 153 4.61 21.52 -17.26
N GLN A 154 3.59 22.27 -17.69
CA GLN A 154 3.79 23.62 -18.20
C GLN A 154 3.73 24.68 -17.11
N SER A 155 2.67 24.60 -16.29
CA SER A 155 2.41 25.59 -15.25
C SER A 155 3.05 25.25 -13.90
N LEU A 156 3.48 24.00 -13.70
CA LEU A 156 3.96 23.44 -12.43
C LEU A 156 2.90 23.49 -11.31
N LEU A 157 1.62 23.63 -11.68
CA LEU A 157 0.53 23.61 -10.71
C LEU A 157 0.19 22.18 -10.31
N ILE A 158 -0.15 22.02 -9.04
CA ILE A 158 -0.73 20.78 -8.52
C ILE A 158 -2.17 20.71 -8.98
N LEU A 159 -2.49 19.73 -9.82
CA LEU A 159 -3.83 19.52 -10.37
C LEU A 159 -4.70 18.68 -9.44
N ALA A 160 -4.10 17.69 -8.79
CA ALA A 160 -4.78 16.80 -7.86
C ALA A 160 -3.79 16.25 -6.82
N PRO A 161 -4.03 16.48 -5.51
CA PRO A 161 -3.42 15.72 -4.44
C PRO A 161 -4.31 14.53 -4.10
N ALA A 162 -3.73 13.36 -3.88
CA ALA A 162 -4.41 12.18 -3.37
C ALA A 162 -3.64 11.60 -2.19
N LEU A 163 -4.37 11.14 -1.18
CA LEU A 163 -3.80 10.53 0.02
C LEU A 163 -4.33 9.11 0.14
N SER A 164 -3.44 8.15 0.28
CA SER A 164 -3.80 6.77 0.54
C SER A 164 -2.98 6.16 1.67
N ASN A 165 -3.42 5.02 2.13
CA ASN A 165 -2.68 4.21 3.09
C ASN A 165 -2.07 2.94 2.47
N HIS A 166 -2.08 2.83 1.14
CA HIS A 166 -1.44 1.73 0.43
C HIS A 166 0.07 1.97 0.34
N PRO A 167 0.90 0.99 0.69
CA PRO A 167 2.35 1.14 0.63
C PRO A 167 2.91 1.10 -0.80
N ASN A 168 2.09 0.72 -1.80
CA ASN A 168 2.45 0.49 -3.19
C ASN A 168 1.70 1.44 -4.11
N ASP A 169 2.42 2.08 -5.04
CA ASP A 169 1.88 3.10 -5.94
C ASP A 169 1.06 2.54 -7.11
N LYS A 170 1.07 1.21 -7.33
CA LYS A 170 0.37 0.58 -8.46
C LYS A 170 -1.15 0.81 -8.47
N GLN A 171 -1.74 0.95 -7.30
CA GLN A 171 -3.18 1.15 -7.14
C GLN A 171 -3.55 2.64 -7.10
N GLU A 172 -2.57 3.54 -7.15
CA GLU A 172 -2.78 4.97 -6.93
C GLU A 172 -2.89 5.77 -8.24
N ALA A 173 -2.64 5.14 -9.39
CA ALA A 173 -2.65 5.83 -10.67
C ALA A 173 -4.06 6.30 -11.06
N GLU A 174 -5.04 5.40 -11.00
CA GLU A 174 -6.43 5.70 -11.32
C GLU A 174 -7.05 6.71 -10.36
N PRO A 175 -7.01 6.52 -9.02
CA PRO A 175 -7.55 7.51 -8.09
C PRO A 175 -6.92 8.90 -8.24
N THR A 176 -5.62 8.97 -8.58
CA THR A 176 -4.95 10.25 -8.82
C THR A 176 -5.43 10.91 -10.12
N LEU A 177 -5.65 10.12 -11.17
CA LEU A 177 -6.18 10.61 -12.44
C LEU A 177 -7.61 11.14 -12.27
N ASP A 178 -8.46 10.40 -11.57
CA ASP A 178 -9.86 10.76 -11.31
C ASP A 178 -10.00 11.98 -10.40
N ALA A 179 -9.03 12.21 -9.53
CA ALA A 179 -8.99 13.39 -8.66
C ALA A 179 -8.73 14.70 -9.43
N ILE A 180 -8.30 14.64 -10.70
CA ILE A 180 -8.11 15.84 -11.53
C ILE A 180 -9.48 16.43 -11.86
N SER A 181 -9.70 17.68 -11.45
CA SER A 181 -10.98 18.34 -11.69
C SER A 181 -11.32 18.43 -13.19
N PRO A 182 -12.49 18.00 -13.61
CA PRO A 182 -12.93 18.14 -15.01
C PRO A 182 -12.90 19.59 -15.54
N LYS A 183 -12.94 20.58 -14.65
CA LYS A 183 -12.83 22.01 -15.01
C LYS A 183 -11.45 22.38 -15.56
N LEU A 184 -10.43 21.62 -15.23
CA LEU A 184 -9.06 21.82 -15.73
C LEU A 184 -8.83 21.20 -17.10
N GLY A 185 -9.83 20.50 -17.63
CA GLY A 185 -9.72 19.73 -18.85
C GLY A 185 -9.10 18.35 -18.64
N LYS A 186 -8.97 17.60 -19.72
CA LYS A 186 -8.42 16.24 -19.70
C LYS A 186 -6.94 16.26 -20.05
N PRO A 187 -6.07 15.60 -19.26
CA PRO A 187 -4.67 15.48 -19.63
C PRO A 187 -4.52 14.72 -20.94
N LYS A 188 -3.64 15.18 -21.83
CA LYS A 188 -3.33 14.50 -23.09
C LYS A 188 -2.33 13.38 -22.90
N ALA A 189 -1.39 13.58 -22.00
CA ALA A 189 -0.34 12.63 -21.69
C ALA A 189 -0.01 12.66 -20.19
N ALA A 190 0.51 11.55 -19.68
CA ALA A 190 0.95 11.41 -18.28
C ALA A 190 2.31 10.69 -18.23
N ALA A 191 3.21 11.18 -17.39
CA ALA A 191 4.50 10.57 -17.14
C ALA A 191 4.60 10.11 -15.68
N LEU A 192 4.76 8.79 -15.48
CA LEU A 192 4.77 8.16 -14.17
C LEU A 192 6.09 7.41 -13.93
N ASP A 193 6.45 7.21 -12.66
CA ASP A 193 7.64 6.47 -12.34
C ASP A 193 7.42 4.93 -12.41
N ASN A 194 8.49 4.18 -12.15
CA ASN A 194 8.43 2.71 -12.22
C ASN A 194 7.51 2.08 -11.16
N GLY A 195 7.20 2.77 -10.07
CA GLY A 195 6.31 2.28 -9.02
C GLY A 195 4.89 2.02 -9.52
N TYR A 196 4.46 2.76 -10.55
CA TYR A 196 3.14 2.63 -11.16
C TYR A 196 3.05 1.59 -12.28
N PHE A 197 4.18 1.00 -12.68
CA PHE A 197 4.16 0.12 -13.86
C PHE A 197 3.36 -1.15 -13.62
N SER A 198 2.24 -1.28 -14.33
CA SER A 198 1.43 -2.49 -14.44
C SER A 198 0.70 -2.49 -15.80
N ALA A 199 0.31 -3.66 -16.29
CA ALA A 199 -0.51 -3.75 -17.50
C ALA A 199 -1.88 -3.07 -17.28
N ALA A 200 -2.49 -3.30 -16.11
CA ALA A 200 -3.76 -2.70 -15.74
C ALA A 200 -3.71 -1.16 -15.77
N ASN A 201 -2.64 -0.54 -15.23
CA ASN A 201 -2.52 0.92 -15.31
C ASN A 201 -2.39 1.44 -16.75
N ILE A 202 -1.72 0.69 -17.63
CA ILE A 202 -1.67 1.09 -19.04
C ILE A 202 -3.06 1.07 -19.65
N GLU A 203 -3.84 0.02 -19.42
CA GLU A 203 -5.23 -0.11 -19.90
C GLU A 203 -6.13 1.00 -19.33
N ILE A 204 -6.04 1.31 -18.03
CA ILE A 204 -6.78 2.41 -17.40
C ILE A 204 -6.51 3.74 -18.10
N PHE A 205 -5.24 4.08 -18.38
CA PHE A 205 -4.92 5.31 -19.09
C PHE A 205 -5.40 5.31 -20.55
N GLU A 206 -5.37 4.15 -21.23
CA GLU A 206 -5.92 3.99 -22.58
C GLU A 206 -7.44 4.21 -22.59
N ASP A 207 -8.18 3.63 -21.64
CA ASP A 207 -9.62 3.82 -21.48
C ASP A 207 -9.98 5.29 -21.21
N HIS A 208 -9.16 5.97 -20.42
CA HIS A 208 -9.26 7.41 -20.21
C HIS A 208 -8.77 8.25 -21.40
N GLN A 209 -8.27 7.62 -22.47
CA GLN A 209 -7.68 8.29 -23.65
C GLN A 209 -6.54 9.24 -23.29
N VAL A 210 -5.75 8.88 -22.30
CA VAL A 210 -4.55 9.60 -21.85
C VAL A 210 -3.31 8.83 -22.28
N GLU A 211 -2.44 9.47 -23.01
CA GLU A 211 -1.21 8.81 -23.47
C GLU A 211 -0.21 8.67 -22.31
N VAL A 212 0.03 7.44 -21.86
CA VAL A 212 0.85 7.21 -20.68
C VAL A 212 2.30 6.82 -21.02
N TYR A 213 3.24 7.32 -20.21
CA TYR A 213 4.67 7.04 -20.26
C TYR A 213 5.13 6.60 -18.87
N ILE A 214 5.32 5.29 -18.66
CA ILE A 214 5.69 4.72 -17.36
C ILE A 214 7.06 4.04 -17.47
N ALA A 215 7.99 4.35 -16.56
CA ALA A 215 9.27 3.64 -16.53
C ALA A 215 9.09 2.14 -16.35
N THR A 216 9.75 1.33 -17.17
CA THR A 216 9.67 -0.13 -17.13
C THR A 216 10.69 -0.78 -16.21
N GLY A 217 11.55 0.01 -15.59
CA GLY A 217 12.61 -0.42 -14.69
C GLY A 217 13.30 0.77 -14.04
N ARG A 218 14.20 0.47 -13.10
CA ARG A 218 15.00 1.49 -12.45
C ARG A 218 16.03 2.06 -13.44
N GLU A 219 16.00 3.37 -13.63
CA GLU A 219 17.00 4.02 -14.47
C GLU A 219 18.34 4.11 -13.71
N PRO A 220 19.47 3.87 -14.40
CA PRO A 220 20.78 4.13 -13.83
C PRO A 220 20.96 5.63 -13.59
N HIS A 221 21.57 6.00 -12.46
CA HIS A 221 21.82 7.41 -12.12
C HIS A 221 22.75 8.11 -13.14
N HIS A 222 23.65 7.34 -13.75
CA HIS A 222 24.55 7.83 -14.80
C HIS A 222 24.30 6.99 -16.05
N LYS A 223 23.66 7.60 -17.05
CA LYS A 223 23.56 7.01 -18.39
C LYS A 223 24.85 7.30 -19.15
N ASP A 224 25.38 6.30 -19.84
CA ASP A 224 26.49 6.54 -20.78
C ASP A 224 25.98 7.49 -21.88
N TRP A 225 26.69 8.59 -22.10
CA TRP A 225 26.34 9.58 -23.11
C TRP A 225 26.22 8.99 -24.51
N ARG A 226 26.93 7.89 -24.80
CA ARG A 226 26.84 7.16 -26.06
C ARG A 226 25.45 6.61 -26.34
N THR A 227 24.63 6.37 -25.30
CA THR A 227 23.25 5.90 -25.45
C THR A 227 22.34 6.92 -26.15
N PHE A 228 22.73 8.20 -26.16
CA PHE A 228 21.97 9.25 -26.86
C PHE A 228 22.15 9.21 -28.37
N PHE A 229 23.21 8.56 -28.86
CA PHE A 229 23.51 8.41 -30.28
C PHE A 229 23.08 7.05 -30.82
N GLN A 230 22.53 6.18 -30.01
CA GLN A 230 22.00 4.90 -30.48
C GLN A 230 20.74 5.13 -31.32
N GLU A 231 20.68 4.49 -32.45
CA GLU A 231 19.48 4.46 -33.28
C GLU A 231 18.29 3.85 -32.49
N LEU A 232 17.09 4.31 -32.81
CA LEU A 232 15.89 3.74 -32.23
C LEU A 232 15.78 2.28 -32.70
N PRO A 233 15.56 1.31 -31.77
CA PRO A 233 15.36 -0.08 -32.17
C PRO A 233 14.14 -0.22 -33.07
N GLU A 234 14.01 -1.32 -33.77
CA GLU A 234 12.83 -1.62 -34.57
C GLU A 234 11.56 -1.63 -33.68
N PRO A 235 10.42 -1.17 -34.22
CA PRO A 235 9.16 -1.21 -33.50
C PRO A 235 8.83 -2.62 -33.02
N PRO A 236 8.38 -2.80 -31.79
CA PRO A 236 8.02 -4.10 -31.27
C PRO A 236 6.82 -4.68 -32.03
N ALA A 237 6.78 -6.00 -32.19
CA ALA A 237 5.64 -6.69 -32.79
C ALA A 237 4.33 -6.39 -32.03
N GLU A 238 3.18 -6.43 -32.71
CA GLU A 238 1.87 -6.15 -32.11
C GLU A 238 1.56 -7.00 -30.88
N ASN A 239 2.01 -8.24 -30.86
CA ASN A 239 1.84 -9.20 -29.76
C ASN A 239 2.93 -9.09 -28.67
N ALA A 240 3.82 -8.09 -28.76
CA ALA A 240 4.84 -7.88 -27.74
C ALA A 240 4.23 -7.52 -26.39
N SER A 241 4.93 -7.90 -25.30
CA SER A 241 4.44 -7.61 -23.95
C SER A 241 4.31 -6.10 -23.70
N PRO A 242 3.37 -5.65 -22.83
CA PRO A 242 3.21 -4.24 -22.49
C PRO A 242 4.51 -3.57 -22.03
N LYS A 243 5.37 -4.34 -21.35
CA LYS A 243 6.69 -3.87 -20.92
C LYS A 243 7.61 -3.52 -22.09
N VAL A 244 7.64 -4.36 -23.12
CA VAL A 244 8.47 -4.13 -24.31
C VAL A 244 7.96 -2.95 -25.11
N LYS A 245 6.64 -2.85 -25.30
CA LYS A 245 6.00 -1.72 -25.97
C LYS A 245 6.29 -0.40 -25.26
N MET A 246 6.13 -0.39 -23.93
CA MET A 246 6.38 0.81 -23.13
C MET A 246 7.87 1.20 -23.13
N ALA A 247 8.78 0.22 -23.05
CA ALA A 247 10.22 0.48 -23.14
C ALA A 247 10.62 1.08 -24.47
N TYR A 248 10.02 0.62 -25.58
CA TYR A 248 10.20 1.22 -26.91
C TYR A 248 9.62 2.64 -26.96
N LYS A 249 8.37 2.84 -26.49
CA LYS A 249 7.69 4.13 -26.43
C LYS A 249 8.53 5.20 -25.72
N LEU A 250 9.15 4.85 -24.60
CA LEU A 250 10.04 5.74 -23.84
C LEU A 250 11.34 6.11 -24.60
N GLN A 251 11.74 5.33 -25.61
CA GLN A 251 12.93 5.61 -26.43
C GLN A 251 12.62 6.48 -27.65
N THR A 252 11.36 6.63 -28.03
CA THR A 252 10.96 7.54 -29.11
C THR A 252 11.30 9.00 -28.75
N GLU A 253 11.43 9.87 -29.73
CA GLU A 253 11.71 11.29 -29.52
C GLU A 253 10.65 11.96 -28.60
N ILE A 254 9.37 11.68 -28.86
CA ILE A 254 8.24 12.15 -28.05
C ILE A 254 8.35 11.60 -26.62
N GLY A 255 8.55 10.27 -26.48
CA GLY A 255 8.67 9.63 -25.18
C GLY A 255 9.83 10.17 -24.35
N ARG A 256 11.00 10.35 -24.96
CA ARG A 256 12.16 10.97 -24.30
C ARG A 256 11.85 12.40 -23.83
N THR A 257 11.18 13.19 -24.67
CA THR A 257 10.85 14.59 -24.36
C THR A 257 9.89 14.67 -23.17
N ILE A 258 8.79 13.94 -23.22
CA ILE A 258 7.77 13.97 -22.15
C ILE A 258 8.34 13.38 -20.85
N TYR A 259 8.99 12.20 -20.93
CA TYR A 259 9.44 11.50 -19.74
C TYR A 259 10.61 12.22 -19.03
N ARG A 260 11.51 12.86 -19.79
CA ARG A 260 12.62 13.64 -19.23
C ARG A 260 12.14 14.76 -18.30
N LEU A 261 11.04 15.40 -18.64
CA LEU A 261 10.48 16.51 -17.88
C LEU A 261 9.89 16.09 -16.54
N ARG A 262 9.60 14.80 -16.34
CA ARG A 262 8.98 14.30 -15.09
C ARG A 262 9.71 14.75 -13.84
N LYS A 263 11.04 14.56 -13.79
CA LYS A 263 11.85 14.97 -12.63
C LYS A 263 11.85 16.49 -12.42
N CYS A 264 11.95 17.24 -13.51
CA CYS A 264 11.94 18.70 -13.46
C CYS A 264 10.54 19.27 -13.16
N THR A 265 9.49 18.46 -13.15
CA THR A 265 8.11 18.86 -12.87
C THR A 265 7.74 18.57 -11.41
N VAL A 266 7.85 17.31 -11.01
CA VAL A 266 7.34 16.86 -9.71
C VAL A 266 8.31 17.20 -8.57
N GLU A 267 9.61 16.95 -8.75
CA GLU A 267 10.61 17.19 -7.69
C GLU A 267 10.65 18.65 -7.22
N PRO A 268 10.71 19.66 -8.10
CA PRO A 268 10.70 21.07 -7.66
C PRO A 268 9.41 21.48 -6.95
N VAL A 269 8.26 20.95 -7.36
CA VAL A 269 6.95 21.28 -6.76
C VAL A 269 6.82 20.72 -5.35
N ILE A 270 7.38 19.52 -5.10
CA ILE A 270 7.34 18.88 -3.78
C ILE A 270 8.49 19.37 -2.88
N GLY A 271 9.48 20.08 -3.43
CA GLY A 271 10.63 20.59 -2.68
C GLY A 271 11.66 19.50 -2.34
N ILE A 272 11.84 18.54 -3.21
CA ILE A 272 12.79 17.42 -3.07
C ILE A 272 14.08 17.73 -3.83
#